data_55ca7a7955a086740e58657031fd3c58
#
_entry.id   55ca7a7955a086740e58657031fd3c58
#
_cell.length_a   1.000
_cell.length_b   1.000
_cell.length_c   1.000
_cell.angle_alpha   90.00
_cell.angle_beta   90.00
_cell.angle_gamma   90.00
#
_symmetry.space_group_name_H-M   'P 1'
#
loop_
_entity.id
_entity.type
_entity.pdbx_description
1 polymer ?
#
loop_
_entity_poly.entity_id
_entity_poly.type
_entity_poly.pdbx_seq_one_letter_code
_entity_poly.pdbx_strand_id
1 'polypeptide(L)' 'MKLYYHYDQEADVLYFSQGKPSAKDQSEEAKNDTILRIDPKTGKVNGFTILNFARRLQRGMTSVSLPIEAHLTQGL' A
#
# COMPACT_ATOMS: atom_id res chain seq x y z
N MET A 1 -14.76 -4.94 5.45
CA MET A 1 -13.82 -4.41 4.43
C MET A 1 -13.03 -5.56 3.85
N LYS A 2 -12.81 -5.56 2.56
CA LYS A 2 -11.94 -6.55 1.93
C LYS A 2 -10.63 -5.85 1.53
N LEU A 3 -9.50 -6.43 1.92
CA LEU A 3 -8.17 -5.93 1.60
C LEU A 3 -7.49 -6.95 0.69
N TYR A 4 -7.10 -6.52 -0.49
CA TYR A 4 -6.32 -7.33 -1.42
C TYR A 4 -4.84 -7.11 -1.16
N TYR A 5 -4.05 -8.17 -1.29
CA TYR A 5 -2.60 -8.06 -1.19
C TYR A 5 -1.94 -9.02 -2.18
N HIS A 6 -0.77 -8.65 -2.63
CA HIS A 6 0.04 -9.45 -3.53
C HIS A 6 1.51 -9.15 -3.27
N TYR A 7 2.30 -10.21 -3.16
CA TYR A 7 3.75 -10.06 -3.04
C TYR A 7 4.42 -10.54 -4.32
N ASP A 8 5.14 -9.63 -5.00
CA ASP A 8 5.98 -9.94 -6.15
C ASP A 8 7.39 -10.27 -5.64
N GLN A 9 7.72 -11.56 -5.64
CA GLN A 9 8.97 -12.05 -5.10
C GLN A 9 10.18 -11.60 -5.91
N GLU A 10 10.07 -11.54 -7.23
CA GLU A 10 11.17 -11.12 -8.10
C GLU A 10 11.54 -9.64 -7.89
N ALA A 11 10.55 -8.80 -7.82
CA ALA A 11 10.74 -7.36 -7.62
C ALA A 11 10.92 -6.99 -6.15
N ASP A 12 10.59 -7.89 -5.22
CA ASP A 12 10.55 -7.65 -3.77
C ASP A 12 9.61 -6.51 -3.42
N VAL A 13 8.38 -6.59 -3.92
CA VAL A 13 7.36 -5.56 -3.76
C VAL A 13 6.09 -6.16 -3.18
N LEU A 14 5.58 -5.55 -2.12
CA LEU A 14 4.31 -5.93 -1.51
C LEU A 14 3.26 -4.89 -1.84
N TYR A 15 2.16 -5.35 -2.42
CA TYR A 15 1.03 -4.51 -2.83
C TYR A 15 -0.16 -4.71 -1.90
N PHE A 16 -0.79 -3.61 -1.51
CA PHE A 16 -2.08 -3.62 -0.82
C PHE A 16 -3.09 -2.78 -1.58
N SER A 17 -4.34 -3.22 -1.61
CA SER A 17 -5.42 -2.49 -2.24
C SER A 17 -6.73 -2.67 -1.47
N GLN A 18 -7.41 -1.58 -1.20
CA GLN A 18 -8.77 -1.59 -0.69
C GLN A 18 -9.71 -1.80 -1.87
N GLY A 19 -10.33 -2.98 -1.93
CA GLY A 19 -11.06 -3.38 -3.13
C GLY A 19 -10.11 -3.75 -4.27
N LYS A 20 -10.65 -4.02 -5.45
CA LYS A 20 -9.84 -4.41 -6.60
C LYS A 20 -8.98 -3.25 -7.09
N PRO A 21 -7.69 -3.48 -7.41
CA PRO A 21 -6.85 -2.45 -8.00
C PRO A 21 -7.46 -1.93 -9.30
N SER A 22 -7.38 -0.61 -9.52
CA SER A 22 -7.88 0.05 -10.72
C SER A 22 -6.72 0.60 -11.53
N ALA A 23 -6.76 0.39 -12.86
CA ALA A 23 -5.79 0.98 -13.78
C ALA A 23 -5.91 2.51 -13.85
N LYS A 24 -7.02 3.07 -13.37
CA LYS A 24 -7.25 4.52 -13.34
C LYS A 24 -6.57 5.22 -12.16
N ASP A 25 -6.13 4.45 -11.15
CA ASP A 25 -5.44 5.01 -10.00
C ASP A 25 -4.09 5.59 -10.42
N GLN A 26 -3.73 6.71 -9.81
CA GLN A 26 -2.42 7.31 -9.97
C GLN A 26 -1.49 6.87 -8.86
N SER A 27 -0.22 6.67 -9.20
CA SER A 27 0.82 6.34 -8.22
C SER A 27 1.51 7.61 -7.76
N GLU A 28 1.70 7.74 -6.46
CA GLU A 28 2.41 8.86 -5.86
C GLU A 28 3.46 8.32 -4.90
N GLU A 29 4.72 8.68 -5.13
CA GLU A 29 5.80 8.27 -4.25
C GLU A 29 5.68 8.95 -2.89
N ALA A 30 5.83 8.14 -1.86
CA ALA A 30 5.93 8.61 -0.48
C ALA A 30 7.32 8.27 0.06
N LYS A 31 7.59 8.64 1.31
CA LYS A 31 8.87 8.31 1.96
C LYS A 31 8.93 6.84 2.36
N ASN A 32 10.13 6.35 2.66
CA ASN A 32 10.36 5.02 3.26
C ASN A 32 9.94 3.85 2.37
N ASP A 33 10.29 3.93 1.08
CA ASP A 33 10.04 2.85 0.11
C ASP A 33 8.54 2.56 -0.08
N THR A 34 7.71 3.59 -0.01
CA THR A 34 6.27 3.41 -0.19
C THR A 34 5.76 4.21 -1.39
N ILE A 35 4.73 3.66 -2.02
CA ILE A 35 4.03 4.31 -3.13
C ILE A 35 2.54 4.24 -2.83
N LEU A 36 1.86 5.38 -2.89
CA LEU A 36 0.40 5.42 -2.73
C LEU A 36 -0.28 5.26 -4.08
N ARG A 37 -1.44 4.64 -4.07
CA ARG A 37 -2.34 4.58 -5.23
C ARG A 37 -3.57 5.42 -4.90
N ILE A 38 -3.81 6.43 -5.73
CA ILE A 38 -4.80 7.47 -5.45
C ILE A 38 -5.79 7.54 -6.60
N ASP A 39 -7.08 7.59 -6.26
CA ASP A 39 -8.13 7.90 -7.23
C ASP A 39 -7.99 9.37 -7.63
N PRO A 40 -7.71 9.70 -8.91
CA PRO A 40 -7.47 11.08 -9.32
C PRO A 40 -8.72 11.95 -9.26
N LYS A 41 -9.92 11.35 -9.25
CA LYS A 41 -11.19 12.09 -9.18
C LYS A 41 -11.54 12.53 -7.77
N THR A 42 -11.29 11.66 -6.78
CA THR A 42 -11.72 11.90 -5.41
C THR A 42 -10.58 12.23 -4.47
N GLY A 43 -9.33 11.93 -4.85
CA GLY A 43 -8.17 12.02 -3.96
C GLY A 43 -8.10 10.91 -2.93
N LYS A 44 -9.01 9.92 -3.01
CA LYS A 44 -9.04 8.81 -2.08
C LYS A 44 -7.85 7.88 -2.30
N VAL A 45 -7.18 7.50 -1.22
CA VAL A 45 -6.12 6.50 -1.27
C VAL A 45 -6.74 5.11 -1.32
N ASN A 46 -6.56 4.41 -2.44
CA ASN A 46 -7.12 3.08 -2.67
C ASN A 46 -6.15 1.96 -2.32
N GLY A 47 -4.88 2.25 -2.18
CA GLY A 47 -3.90 1.25 -1.84
C GLY A 47 -2.52 1.84 -1.67
N PHE A 48 -1.58 0.97 -1.38
CA PHE A 48 -0.18 1.35 -1.25
C PHE A 48 0.72 0.18 -1.57
N THR A 49 1.96 0.50 -1.87
CA THR A 49 2.99 -0.46 -2.24
C THR A 49 4.20 -0.26 -1.34
N ILE A 50 4.77 -1.35 -0.86
CA ILE A 50 6.01 -1.31 -0.08
C ILE A 50 7.10 -1.95 -0.93
N LEU A 51 8.13 -1.16 -1.26
CA LEU A 51 9.30 -1.63 -1.99
C LEU A 51 10.32 -2.25 -1.04
N ASN A 52 11.14 -3.18 -1.54
CA ASN A 52 12.21 -3.82 -0.78
C ASN A 52 11.69 -4.51 0.49
N PHE A 53 10.55 -5.17 0.38
CA PHE A 53 9.83 -5.69 1.55
C PHE A 53 10.64 -6.75 2.31
N ALA A 54 11.17 -7.76 1.65
CA ALA A 54 11.97 -8.81 2.30
C ALA A 54 13.25 -8.23 2.90
N ARG A 55 13.89 -7.28 2.21
CA ARG A 55 15.08 -6.59 2.73
C ARG A 55 14.77 -5.82 4.00
N ARG A 56 13.61 -5.16 4.06
CA ARG A 56 13.16 -4.47 5.26
C ARG A 56 13.03 -5.43 6.44
N LEU A 57 12.43 -6.59 6.21
CA LEU A 57 12.30 -7.63 7.24
C LEU A 57 13.67 -8.13 7.71
N GLN A 58 14.60 -8.34 6.80
CA GLN A 58 15.97 -8.78 7.13
C GLN A 58 16.70 -7.77 7.99
N ARG A 59 16.39 -6.49 7.84
CA ARG A 59 16.95 -5.40 8.65
C ARG A 59 16.20 -5.15 9.95
N GLY A 60 15.23 -6.01 10.29
CA GLY A 60 14.41 -5.87 11.49
C GLY A 60 13.33 -4.81 11.41
N MET A 61 13.03 -4.31 10.21
CA MET A 61 11.98 -3.31 10.00
C MET A 61 10.63 -4.00 9.86
N THR A 62 9.81 -3.91 10.89
CA THR A 62 8.52 -4.58 10.97
C THR A 62 7.33 -3.62 10.91
N SER A 63 7.57 -2.37 10.58
CA SER A 63 6.55 -1.35 10.44
C SER A 63 6.86 -0.41 9.28
N VAL A 64 5.85 0.28 8.80
CA VAL A 64 5.99 1.32 7.79
C VAL A 64 5.10 2.50 8.18
N SER A 65 5.60 3.72 7.96
CA SER A 65 4.83 4.93 8.16
C SER A 65 4.26 5.39 6.83
N LEU A 66 2.95 5.57 6.77
CA LEU A 66 2.25 6.03 5.58
C LEU A 66 1.64 7.40 5.83
N PRO A 67 1.68 8.32 4.85
CA PRO A 67 1.04 9.64 4.98
C PRO A 67 -0.46 9.56 4.72
N ILE A 68 -1.14 8.69 5.45
CA ILE A 68 -2.59 8.48 5.34
C ILE A 68 -3.18 8.42 6.74
N GLU A 69 -4.48 8.73 6.83
CA GLU A 69 -5.27 8.51 8.03
C GLU A 69 -6.15 7.28 7.83
N ALA A 70 -6.23 6.45 8.86
CA ALA A 70 -7.10 5.28 8.84
C ALA A 70 -7.86 5.19 10.17
N HIS A 71 -9.15 4.98 10.06
CA HIS A 71 -10.03 4.77 11.21
C HIS A 71 -10.68 3.40 11.06
N LEU A 72 -10.44 2.53 12.04
CA LEU A 72 -10.91 1.15 11.99
C LEU A 72 -11.95 0.93 13.07
N THR A 73 -13.11 0.46 12.65
CA THR A 73 -14.18 0.05 13.54
C THR A 73 -14.59 -1.37 13.20
N GLN A 74 -15.14 -2.09 14.17
CA GLN A 74 -15.63 -3.43 13.92
C GLN A 74 -16.76 -3.40 12.90
N GLY A 75 -16.60 -4.14 11.80
CA GLY A 75 -17.64 -4.31 10.80
C GLY A 75 -18.67 -5.36 11.22
N LEU A 76 -19.89 -5.22 10.72
CA LEU A 76 -20.98 -6.17 10.96
C LEU A 76 -21.06 -7.20 9.82
#